data_703bfdd06e821acaf34cf885088889fb
#
_entry.id   703bfdd06e821acaf34cf885088889fb
#
_cell.length_a   1.000
_cell.length_b   1.000
_cell.length_c   1.000
_cell.angle_alpha   90.00
_cell.angle_beta   90.00
_cell.angle_gamma   90.00
#
_symmetry.space_group_name_H-M   'P 1'
#
loop_
_entity.id
_entity.type
_entity.pdbx_description
1 polymer ?
#
loop_
_entity_poly.entity_id
_entity_poly.type
_entity_poly.pdbx_seq_one_letter_code
_entity_poly.pdbx_strand_id
1 'polypeptide(L)'
;MREKDPFFWITLSCGTFIAAYILLPLIELITSPSIPDLWESIKDKDVAGSIWLSVYTAGSAAIISFIFGTPLAYFLARHDFKGKRFLEAIIDLPIVIPHPVVGIALLGIAGRNHWIGRIISDLGIRVLGSVTGIIAVLTFVGLPFYIHSAKSGFESVSPRLEKVSRSLGASMSSTFLRITFPLGWRNMLVGIIMCSARAISEFGAVIVVAYHPMTAPVLIYERFEGYGLKYSQPVAVLLVLICLFLFFILRILTLRKAGET
;
A
#
# COMPACT_ATOMS: atom_id res chain seq x y z
N MET A 1 -24.04 28.35 -9.44
CA MET A 1 -24.33 28.52 -7.99
C MET A 1 -24.11 29.98 -7.64
N ARG A 2 -25.10 30.65 -7.07
CA ARG A 2 -24.98 32.08 -6.73
C ARG A 2 -24.07 32.21 -5.50
N GLU A 3 -22.99 32.99 -5.60
CA GLU A 3 -21.99 33.26 -4.54
C GLU A 3 -22.56 33.87 -3.24
N LYS A 4 -23.85 34.09 -3.14
CA LYS A 4 -24.53 34.71 -1.99
C LYS A 4 -25.36 33.72 -1.13
N ASP A 5 -25.30 32.41 -1.42
CA ASP A 5 -26.05 31.41 -0.65
C ASP A 5 -25.32 31.12 0.67
N PRO A 6 -25.96 31.23 1.84
CA PRO A 6 -25.35 30.85 3.14
C PRO A 6 -24.78 29.45 3.14
N PHE A 7 -25.39 28.52 2.41
CA PHE A 7 -24.92 27.16 2.24
C PHE A 7 -23.53 27.10 1.58
N PHE A 8 -23.25 27.95 0.57
CA PHE A 8 -21.94 28.04 -0.06
C PHE A 8 -20.86 28.45 0.96
N TRP A 9 -21.13 29.46 1.80
CA TRP A 9 -20.18 29.92 2.79
C TRP A 9 -19.93 28.89 3.90
N ILE A 10 -20.96 28.15 4.33
CA ILE A 10 -20.82 27.06 5.28
C ILE A 10 -19.95 25.94 4.72
N THR A 11 -20.23 25.49 3.48
CA THR A 11 -19.45 24.43 2.84
C THR A 11 -18.01 24.84 2.59
N LEU A 12 -17.78 26.09 2.16
CA LEU A 12 -16.43 26.63 1.99
C LEU A 12 -15.66 26.71 3.30
N SER A 13 -16.30 27.21 4.37
CA SER A 13 -15.68 27.30 5.70
C SER A 13 -15.32 25.93 6.26
N CYS A 14 -16.22 24.95 6.15
CA CYS A 14 -15.94 23.56 6.55
C CYS A 14 -14.77 22.96 5.73
N GLY A 15 -14.77 23.16 4.42
CA GLY A 15 -13.70 22.71 3.55
C GLY A 15 -12.34 23.33 3.89
N THR A 16 -12.32 24.64 4.14
CA THR A 16 -11.11 25.37 4.54
C THR A 16 -10.61 24.92 5.91
N PHE A 17 -11.52 24.72 6.87
CA PHE A 17 -11.17 24.21 8.20
C PHE A 17 -10.53 22.82 8.13
N ILE A 18 -11.13 21.89 7.37
CA ILE A 18 -10.59 20.54 7.18
C ILE A 18 -9.25 20.60 6.49
N ALA A 19 -9.11 21.41 5.43
CA ALA A 19 -7.84 21.59 4.73
C ALA A 19 -6.75 22.14 5.67
N ALA A 20 -7.07 23.17 6.47
CA ALA A 20 -6.14 23.71 7.46
C ALA A 20 -5.77 22.69 8.53
N TYR A 21 -6.73 21.92 9.06
CA TYR A 21 -6.48 20.87 10.03
C TYR A 21 -5.52 19.79 9.55
N ILE A 22 -5.58 19.44 8.24
CA ILE A 22 -4.66 18.46 7.62
C ILE A 22 -3.30 19.11 7.30
N LEU A 23 -3.29 20.34 6.76
CA LEU A 23 -2.07 20.97 6.27
C LEU A 23 -1.19 21.53 7.39
N LEU A 24 -1.77 22.07 8.47
CA LEU A 24 -0.98 22.68 9.54
C LEU A 24 0.04 21.74 10.18
N PRO A 25 -0.30 20.49 10.59
CA PRO A 25 0.69 19.57 11.14
C PRO A 25 1.76 19.16 10.10
N LEU A 26 1.41 19.07 8.82
CA LEU A 26 2.37 18.72 7.77
C LEU A 26 3.32 19.87 7.47
N ILE A 27 2.83 21.11 7.46
CA ILE A 27 3.67 22.30 7.31
C ILE A 27 4.64 22.40 8.49
N GLU A 28 4.15 22.25 9.72
CA GLU A 28 4.97 22.24 10.93
C GLU A 28 6.04 21.16 10.85
N LEU A 29 5.68 19.92 10.49
CA LEU A 29 6.63 18.83 10.33
C LEU A 29 7.76 19.18 9.34
N ILE A 30 7.42 19.78 8.20
CA ILE A 30 8.40 20.10 7.14
C ILE A 30 9.29 21.30 7.51
N THR A 31 8.74 22.27 8.24
CA THR A 31 9.44 23.52 8.56
C THR A 31 10.21 23.48 9.89
N SER A 32 9.91 22.54 10.77
CA SER A 32 10.57 22.43 12.09
C SER A 32 12.03 22.02 12.03
N PRO A 33 12.48 21.04 11.20
CA PRO A 33 13.88 20.66 11.17
C PRO A 33 14.73 21.74 10.53
N SER A 34 15.90 22.01 11.12
CA SER A 34 16.87 22.90 10.50
C SER A 34 17.51 22.26 9.26
N ILE A 35 18.00 23.09 8.32
CA ILE A 35 18.71 22.61 7.13
C ILE A 35 19.93 21.74 7.50
N PRO A 36 20.74 22.08 8.50
CA PRO A 36 21.81 21.22 8.98
C PRO A 36 21.33 19.84 9.47
N ASP A 37 20.23 19.78 10.23
CA ASP A 37 19.68 18.50 10.75
C ASP A 37 19.21 17.61 9.60
N LEU A 38 18.58 18.19 8.59
CA LEU A 38 18.17 17.47 7.36
C LEU A 38 19.39 16.94 6.60
N TRP A 39 20.44 17.76 6.48
CA TRP A 39 21.65 17.37 5.77
C TRP A 39 22.43 16.26 6.49
N GLU A 40 22.48 16.30 7.81
CA GLU A 40 23.03 15.24 8.64
C GLU A 40 22.25 13.93 8.45
N SER A 41 20.92 14.01 8.51
CA SER A 41 20.03 12.84 8.30
C SER A 41 20.16 12.22 6.90
N ILE A 42 20.36 13.02 5.85
CA ILE A 42 20.60 12.51 4.48
C ILE A 42 21.91 11.71 4.41
N LYS A 43 22.93 12.12 5.14
CA LYS A 43 24.24 11.44 5.17
C LYS A 43 24.27 10.22 6.06
N ASP A 44 23.30 10.08 6.94
CA ASP A 44 23.21 8.96 7.86
C ASP A 44 22.84 7.66 7.10
N LYS A 45 23.72 6.66 7.23
CA LYS A 45 23.57 5.37 6.57
C LYS A 45 22.37 4.59 7.06
N ASP A 46 22.01 4.74 8.34
CA ASP A 46 20.86 4.05 8.94
C ASP A 46 19.55 4.63 8.39
N VAL A 47 19.50 5.96 8.23
CA VAL A 47 18.36 6.64 7.60
C VAL A 47 18.19 6.20 6.13
N ALA A 48 19.27 6.29 5.36
CA ALA A 48 19.25 5.89 3.95
C ALA A 48 18.88 4.40 3.79
N GLY A 49 19.44 3.53 4.62
CA GLY A 49 19.17 2.10 4.64
C GLY A 49 17.72 1.78 5.01
N SER A 50 17.16 2.45 6.02
CA SER A 50 15.78 2.24 6.47
C SER A 50 14.75 2.71 5.44
N ILE A 51 15.00 3.85 4.78
CA ILE A 51 14.16 4.36 3.71
C ILE A 51 14.22 3.41 2.50
N TRP A 52 15.41 2.99 2.09
CA TRP A 52 15.56 2.03 0.99
C TRP A 52 14.84 0.72 1.29
N LEU A 53 14.99 0.20 2.50
CA LEU A 53 14.31 -1.01 2.94
C LEU A 53 12.79 -0.85 2.88
N SER A 54 12.26 0.29 3.32
CA SER A 54 10.82 0.56 3.26
C SER A 54 10.29 0.58 1.81
N VAL A 55 11.00 1.25 0.90
CA VAL A 55 10.62 1.32 -0.52
C VAL A 55 10.72 -0.07 -1.17
N TYR A 56 11.82 -0.78 -0.91
CA TYR A 56 12.05 -2.12 -1.45
C TYR A 56 10.98 -3.12 -0.99
N THR A 57 10.71 -3.17 0.33
CA THR A 57 9.75 -4.13 0.89
C THR A 57 8.31 -3.79 0.50
N ALA A 58 7.94 -2.51 0.45
CA ALA A 58 6.63 -2.09 -0.02
C ALA A 58 6.42 -2.35 -1.51
N GLY A 59 7.44 -2.10 -2.34
CA GLY A 59 7.43 -2.45 -3.76
C GLY A 59 7.29 -3.95 -3.99
N SER A 60 8.02 -4.76 -3.22
CA SER A 60 7.91 -6.23 -3.25
C SER A 60 6.51 -6.70 -2.84
N ALA A 61 5.95 -6.14 -1.78
CA ALA A 61 4.58 -6.43 -1.33
C ALA A 61 3.54 -6.09 -2.41
N ALA A 62 3.70 -4.95 -3.08
CA ALA A 62 2.80 -4.55 -4.17
C ALA A 62 2.91 -5.48 -5.40
N ILE A 63 4.12 -5.95 -5.74
CA ILE A 63 4.33 -6.92 -6.82
C ILE A 63 3.67 -8.26 -6.47
N ILE A 64 3.85 -8.76 -5.25
CA ILE A 64 3.21 -9.98 -4.77
C ILE A 64 1.69 -9.83 -4.80
N SER A 65 1.17 -8.70 -4.32
CA SER A 65 -0.26 -8.38 -4.37
C SER A 65 -0.78 -8.31 -5.80
N PHE A 66 0.01 -7.76 -6.74
CA PHE A 66 -0.32 -7.76 -8.17
C PHE A 66 -0.41 -9.19 -8.73
N ILE A 67 0.59 -10.04 -8.48
CA ILE A 67 0.65 -11.39 -9.05
C ILE A 67 -0.50 -12.25 -8.53
N PHE A 68 -0.72 -12.30 -7.22
CA PHE A 68 -1.72 -13.16 -6.60
C PHE A 68 -3.11 -12.51 -6.47
N GLY A 69 -3.16 -11.19 -6.31
CA GLY A 69 -4.41 -10.45 -6.20
C GLY A 69 -5.14 -10.28 -7.54
N THR A 70 -4.41 -10.19 -8.67
CA THR A 70 -5.04 -10.01 -10.00
C THR A 70 -5.98 -11.17 -10.38
N PRO A 71 -5.58 -12.45 -10.28
CA PRO A 71 -6.48 -13.55 -10.55
C PRO A 71 -7.70 -13.56 -9.62
N LEU A 72 -7.51 -13.30 -8.34
CA LEU A 72 -8.58 -13.23 -7.36
C LEU A 72 -9.55 -12.08 -7.65
N ALA A 73 -9.02 -10.88 -7.95
CA ALA A 73 -9.82 -9.72 -8.31
C ALA A 73 -10.65 -9.96 -9.58
N TYR A 74 -10.06 -10.60 -10.60
CA TYR A 74 -10.78 -10.98 -11.82
C TYR A 74 -11.88 -12.00 -11.53
N PHE A 75 -11.58 -13.02 -10.73
CA PHE A 75 -12.57 -14.03 -10.32
C PHE A 75 -13.76 -13.36 -9.60
N LEU A 76 -13.50 -12.48 -8.64
CA LEU A 76 -14.53 -11.76 -7.91
C LEU A 76 -15.35 -10.81 -8.81
N ALA A 77 -14.71 -10.20 -9.81
CA ALA A 77 -15.39 -9.28 -10.74
C ALA A 77 -16.33 -10.01 -11.73
N ARG A 78 -16.05 -11.28 -12.06
CA ARG A 78 -16.76 -12.02 -13.13
C ARG A 78 -17.69 -13.10 -12.64
N HIS A 79 -17.56 -13.54 -11.39
CA HIS A 79 -18.37 -14.64 -10.87
C HIS A 79 -19.19 -14.19 -9.67
N ASP A 80 -20.48 -14.56 -9.71
CA ASP A 80 -21.38 -14.50 -8.58
C ASP A 80 -21.61 -15.92 -8.05
N PHE A 81 -21.28 -16.14 -6.78
CA PHE A 81 -21.39 -17.44 -6.11
C PHE A 81 -21.83 -17.28 -4.65
N LYS A 82 -22.39 -18.35 -4.11
CA LYS A 82 -22.75 -18.39 -2.67
C LYS A 82 -21.47 -18.27 -1.83
N GLY A 83 -21.39 -17.24 -0.98
CA GLY A 83 -20.20 -16.97 -0.14
C GLY A 83 -19.26 -15.89 -0.69
N LYS A 84 -19.54 -15.26 -1.86
CA LYS A 84 -18.73 -14.16 -2.38
C LYS A 84 -18.55 -13.03 -1.36
N ARG A 85 -19.65 -12.58 -0.73
CA ARG A 85 -19.62 -11.53 0.30
C ARG A 85 -18.77 -11.94 1.52
N PHE A 86 -18.79 -13.21 1.89
CA PHE A 86 -17.98 -13.73 2.99
C PHE A 86 -16.49 -13.72 2.62
N LEU A 87 -16.14 -14.13 1.39
CA LEU A 87 -14.76 -14.05 0.89
C LEU A 87 -14.26 -12.60 0.82
N GLU A 88 -15.09 -11.68 0.35
CA GLU A 88 -14.78 -10.24 0.34
C GLU A 88 -14.55 -9.72 1.77
N ALA A 89 -15.39 -10.10 2.72
CA ALA A 89 -15.20 -9.74 4.13
C ALA A 89 -13.89 -10.32 4.73
N ILE A 90 -13.48 -11.53 4.35
CA ILE A 90 -12.18 -12.08 4.74
C ILE A 90 -11.02 -11.27 4.16
N ILE A 91 -11.12 -10.85 2.89
CA ILE A 91 -10.11 -10.00 2.25
C ILE A 91 -9.99 -8.66 2.98
N ASP A 92 -11.07 -8.15 3.55
CA ASP A 92 -11.10 -6.87 4.27
C ASP A 92 -10.64 -6.95 5.73
N LEU A 93 -10.50 -8.16 6.31
CA LEU A 93 -10.02 -8.32 7.69
C LEU A 93 -8.73 -7.54 8.01
N PRO A 94 -7.71 -7.49 7.14
CA PRO A 94 -6.50 -6.72 7.41
C PRO A 94 -6.73 -5.22 7.62
N ILE A 95 -7.84 -4.67 7.11
CA ILE A 95 -8.18 -3.25 7.25
C ILE A 95 -8.75 -2.96 8.65
N VAL A 96 -9.45 -3.94 9.23
CA VAL A 96 -10.20 -3.78 10.49
C VAL A 96 -9.37 -4.20 11.71
N ILE A 97 -8.50 -5.20 11.55
CA ILE A 97 -7.71 -5.75 12.65
C ILE A 97 -6.62 -4.75 13.07
N PRO A 98 -6.44 -4.48 14.39
CA PRO A 98 -5.33 -3.66 14.86
C PRO A 98 -3.97 -4.21 14.37
N HIS A 99 -3.14 -3.35 13.79
CA HIS A 99 -1.91 -3.78 13.12
C HIS A 99 -0.93 -4.59 13.99
N PRO A 100 -0.71 -4.27 15.29
CA PRO A 100 0.12 -5.13 16.14
C PRO A 100 -0.43 -6.55 16.28
N VAL A 101 -1.75 -6.73 16.28
CA VAL A 101 -2.40 -8.06 16.33
C VAL A 101 -2.11 -8.85 15.06
N VAL A 102 -2.07 -8.20 13.90
CA VAL A 102 -1.65 -8.83 12.63
C VAL A 102 -0.23 -9.38 12.76
N GLY A 103 0.70 -8.58 13.32
CA GLY A 103 2.07 -9.01 13.57
C GLY A 103 2.15 -10.26 14.46
N ILE A 104 1.42 -10.26 15.57
CA ILE A 104 1.34 -11.40 16.50
C ILE A 104 0.77 -12.64 15.80
N ALA A 105 -0.31 -12.49 15.02
CA ALA A 105 -0.94 -13.59 14.30
C ALA A 105 0.01 -14.21 13.26
N LEU A 106 0.72 -13.40 12.50
CA LEU A 106 1.70 -13.87 11.51
C LEU A 106 2.87 -14.59 12.17
N LEU A 107 3.37 -14.07 13.31
CA LEU A 107 4.39 -14.75 14.10
C LEU A 107 3.91 -16.09 14.66
N GLY A 108 2.66 -16.15 15.11
CA GLY A 108 2.06 -17.41 15.60
C GLY A 108 2.07 -18.51 14.53
N ILE A 109 1.75 -18.14 13.27
CA ILE A 109 1.78 -19.08 12.14
C ILE A 109 3.21 -19.39 11.67
N ALA A 110 4.09 -18.37 11.63
CA ALA A 110 5.48 -18.52 11.18
C ALA A 110 6.40 -19.13 12.22
N GLY A 111 5.97 -19.27 13.48
CA GLY A 111 6.73 -19.88 14.57
C GLY A 111 7.02 -21.36 14.32
N ARG A 112 8.20 -21.83 14.74
CA ARG A 112 8.63 -23.25 14.58
C ARG A 112 7.71 -24.26 15.28
N ASN A 113 6.88 -23.82 16.21
CA ASN A 113 5.89 -24.67 16.88
C ASN A 113 4.65 -24.94 16.02
N HIS A 114 4.43 -24.14 14.97
CA HIS A 114 3.33 -24.30 14.03
C HIS A 114 3.79 -25.11 12.80
N TRP A 115 2.92 -25.98 12.26
CA TRP A 115 3.26 -26.82 11.11
C TRP A 115 3.65 -26.04 9.85
N ILE A 116 2.97 -24.89 9.59
CA ILE A 116 3.32 -23.98 8.48
C ILE A 116 4.71 -23.38 8.72
N GLY A 117 5.00 -22.93 9.95
CA GLY A 117 6.28 -22.33 10.30
C GLY A 117 7.45 -23.31 10.16
N ARG A 118 7.23 -24.61 10.42
CA ARG A 118 8.22 -25.66 10.14
C ARG A 118 8.51 -25.76 8.66
N ILE A 119 7.49 -25.87 7.81
CA ILE A 119 7.68 -25.92 6.34
C ILE A 119 8.44 -24.69 5.85
N ILE A 120 8.08 -23.50 6.30
CA ILE A 120 8.76 -22.24 5.93
C ILE A 120 10.24 -22.29 6.37
N SER A 121 10.51 -22.77 7.59
CA SER A 121 11.87 -22.90 8.12
C SER A 121 12.70 -23.95 7.37
N ASP A 122 12.10 -25.09 7.00
CA ASP A 122 12.76 -26.15 6.24
C ASP A 122 13.11 -25.70 4.82
N LEU A 123 12.34 -24.79 4.25
CA LEU A 123 12.66 -24.10 2.99
C LEU A 123 13.77 -23.02 3.14
N GLY A 124 14.34 -22.86 4.34
CA GLY A 124 15.37 -21.87 4.62
C GLY A 124 14.85 -20.44 4.74
N ILE A 125 13.54 -20.23 4.79
CA ILE A 125 12.93 -18.90 4.86
C ILE A 125 12.82 -18.49 6.34
N ARG A 126 13.49 -17.38 6.70
CA ARG A 126 13.38 -16.79 8.04
C ARG A 126 12.31 -15.68 7.97
N VAL A 127 11.31 -15.72 8.87
CA VAL A 127 10.25 -14.70 8.98
C VAL A 127 10.55 -13.73 10.11
N LEU A 128 10.82 -14.21 11.31
CA LEU A 128 11.12 -13.36 12.47
C LEU A 128 12.43 -12.60 12.27
N GLY A 129 12.40 -11.28 12.46
CA GLY A 129 13.58 -10.42 12.36
C GLY A 129 14.21 -10.42 10.96
N SER A 130 13.41 -10.44 9.91
CA SER A 130 13.91 -10.56 8.54
C SER A 130 13.13 -9.73 7.53
N VAL A 131 13.78 -9.44 6.40
CA VAL A 131 13.16 -8.74 5.26
C VAL A 131 11.96 -9.52 4.70
N THR A 132 12.04 -10.84 4.66
CA THR A 132 10.93 -11.69 4.22
C THR A 132 9.72 -11.58 5.14
N GLY A 133 9.93 -11.47 6.45
CA GLY A 133 8.86 -11.20 7.41
C GLY A 133 8.21 -9.85 7.21
N ILE A 134 9.02 -8.82 6.97
CA ILE A 134 8.51 -7.48 6.63
C ILE A 134 7.64 -7.55 5.38
N ILE A 135 8.12 -8.15 4.28
CA ILE A 135 7.37 -8.29 3.03
C ILE A 135 6.06 -9.05 3.25
N ALA A 136 6.05 -10.12 4.04
CA ALA A 136 4.85 -10.88 4.35
C ALA A 136 3.79 -10.02 5.07
N VAL A 137 4.21 -9.26 6.09
CA VAL A 137 3.35 -8.29 6.80
C VAL A 137 2.79 -7.25 5.84
N LEU A 138 3.66 -6.60 5.06
CA LEU A 138 3.27 -5.55 4.15
C LEU A 138 2.32 -6.04 3.04
N THR A 139 2.55 -7.26 2.55
CA THR A 139 1.64 -7.92 1.60
C THR A 139 0.27 -8.14 2.23
N PHE A 140 0.23 -8.70 3.45
CA PHE A 140 -1.03 -8.96 4.15
C PHE A 140 -1.86 -7.69 4.35
N VAL A 141 -1.22 -6.58 4.75
CA VAL A 141 -1.89 -5.30 5.01
C VAL A 141 -2.24 -4.56 3.72
N GLY A 142 -1.42 -4.68 2.68
CA GLY A 142 -1.60 -3.97 1.40
C GLY A 142 -2.54 -4.67 0.42
N LEU A 143 -2.68 -6.00 0.52
CA LEU A 143 -3.43 -6.82 -0.44
C LEU A 143 -4.89 -6.39 -0.67
N PRO A 144 -5.69 -6.05 0.36
CA PRO A 144 -7.06 -5.60 0.16
C PRO A 144 -7.16 -4.38 -0.76
N PHE A 145 -6.28 -3.40 -0.58
CA PHE A 145 -6.27 -2.17 -1.38
C PHE A 145 -6.00 -2.44 -2.85
N TYR A 146 -5.10 -3.40 -3.13
CA TYR A 146 -4.86 -3.85 -4.51
C TYR A 146 -6.08 -4.57 -5.09
N ILE A 147 -6.63 -5.55 -4.36
CA ILE A 147 -7.75 -6.37 -4.84
C ILE A 147 -8.96 -5.51 -5.17
N HIS A 148 -9.35 -4.58 -4.30
CA HIS A 148 -10.50 -3.69 -4.53
C HIS A 148 -10.31 -2.82 -5.77
N SER A 149 -9.14 -2.24 -5.94
CA SER A 149 -8.86 -1.41 -7.10
C SER A 149 -8.86 -2.21 -8.40
N ALA A 150 -8.20 -3.38 -8.41
CA ALA A 150 -8.16 -4.26 -9.57
C ALA A 150 -9.54 -4.82 -9.91
N LYS A 151 -10.34 -5.23 -8.91
CA LYS A 151 -11.72 -5.69 -9.07
C LYS A 151 -12.58 -4.60 -9.71
N SER A 152 -12.54 -3.38 -9.19
CA SER A 152 -13.26 -2.24 -9.78
C SER A 152 -12.85 -2.00 -11.24
N GLY A 153 -11.54 -2.15 -11.54
CA GLY A 153 -11.04 -2.07 -12.90
C GLY A 153 -11.65 -3.13 -13.82
N PHE A 154 -11.71 -4.37 -13.38
CA PHE A 154 -12.33 -5.44 -14.17
C PHE A 154 -13.85 -5.25 -14.30
N GLU A 155 -14.54 -4.80 -13.25
CA GLU A 155 -15.98 -4.52 -13.29
C GLU A 155 -16.33 -3.41 -14.29
N SER A 156 -15.45 -2.43 -14.50
CA SER A 156 -15.63 -1.36 -15.49
C SER A 156 -15.55 -1.86 -16.95
N VAL A 157 -14.91 -3.00 -17.18
CA VAL A 157 -14.83 -3.61 -18.52
C VAL A 157 -16.10 -4.38 -18.83
N SER A 158 -16.81 -3.98 -19.91
CA SER A 158 -18.07 -4.63 -20.30
C SER A 158 -17.90 -6.14 -20.57
N PRO A 159 -18.66 -7.01 -19.90
CA PRO A 159 -18.60 -8.45 -20.15
C PRO A 159 -18.96 -8.85 -21.60
N ARG A 160 -19.61 -7.97 -22.36
CA ARG A 160 -19.95 -8.20 -23.78
C ARG A 160 -18.68 -8.33 -24.62
N LEU A 161 -17.63 -7.55 -24.34
CA LEU A 161 -16.36 -7.62 -25.07
C LEU A 161 -15.71 -9.01 -24.93
N GLU A 162 -15.74 -9.57 -23.71
CA GLU A 162 -15.23 -10.92 -23.45
C GLU A 162 -16.07 -11.99 -24.18
N LYS A 163 -17.39 -11.86 -24.16
CA LYS A 163 -18.31 -12.77 -24.87
C LYS A 163 -18.08 -12.76 -26.38
N VAL A 164 -17.97 -11.57 -27.00
CA VAL A 164 -17.68 -11.42 -28.43
C VAL A 164 -16.34 -12.05 -28.80
N SER A 165 -15.30 -11.78 -28.04
CA SER A 165 -13.98 -12.39 -28.25
C SER A 165 -14.04 -13.92 -28.24
N ARG A 166 -14.77 -14.49 -27.28
CA ARG A 166 -14.93 -15.94 -27.17
C ARG A 166 -15.79 -16.53 -28.30
N SER A 167 -16.81 -15.81 -28.78
CA SER A 167 -17.63 -16.22 -29.95
C SER A 167 -16.80 -16.25 -31.24
N LEU A 168 -15.74 -15.43 -31.31
CA LEU A 168 -14.75 -15.44 -32.40
C LEU A 168 -13.65 -16.51 -32.25
N GLY A 169 -13.79 -17.41 -31.26
CA GLY A 169 -12.88 -18.54 -31.05
C GLY A 169 -11.69 -18.27 -30.14
N ALA A 170 -11.61 -17.08 -29.49
CA ALA A 170 -10.53 -16.81 -28.54
C ALA A 170 -10.69 -17.62 -27.25
N SER A 171 -9.58 -18.15 -26.71
CA SER A 171 -9.57 -18.81 -25.41
C SER A 171 -9.80 -17.80 -24.26
N MET A 172 -10.16 -18.31 -23.10
CA MET A 172 -10.37 -17.46 -21.91
C MET A 172 -9.12 -16.66 -21.54
N SER A 173 -7.95 -17.31 -21.56
CA SER A 173 -6.67 -16.65 -21.28
C SER A 173 -6.31 -15.59 -22.33
N SER A 174 -6.57 -15.87 -23.63
CA SER A 174 -6.36 -14.89 -24.70
C SER A 174 -7.28 -13.69 -24.57
N THR A 175 -8.55 -13.90 -24.24
CA THR A 175 -9.54 -12.83 -23.96
C THR A 175 -9.09 -11.98 -22.78
N PHE A 176 -8.69 -12.62 -21.67
CA PHE A 176 -8.17 -11.90 -20.50
C PHE A 176 -6.96 -11.02 -20.85
N LEU A 177 -5.91 -11.61 -21.43
CA LEU A 177 -4.66 -10.91 -21.70
C LEU A 177 -4.77 -9.82 -22.77
N ARG A 178 -5.67 -9.99 -23.78
CA ARG A 178 -5.76 -9.07 -24.93
C ARG A 178 -6.87 -8.02 -24.77
N ILE A 179 -7.87 -8.27 -23.92
CA ILE A 179 -9.03 -7.38 -23.77
C ILE A 179 -9.15 -6.89 -22.33
N THR A 180 -9.40 -7.79 -21.38
CA THR A 180 -9.78 -7.43 -20.01
C THR A 180 -8.64 -6.78 -19.25
N PHE A 181 -7.47 -7.39 -19.31
CA PHE A 181 -6.27 -6.88 -18.64
C PHE A 181 -5.83 -5.50 -19.17
N PRO A 182 -5.70 -5.25 -20.50
CA PRO A 182 -5.33 -3.93 -21.00
C PRO A 182 -6.37 -2.85 -20.71
N LEU A 183 -7.66 -3.17 -20.71
CA LEU A 183 -8.73 -2.22 -20.40
C LEU A 183 -8.80 -1.91 -18.89
N GLY A 184 -8.56 -2.91 -18.03
CA GLY A 184 -8.54 -2.75 -16.57
C GLY A 184 -7.21 -2.24 -15.99
N TRP A 185 -6.16 -2.12 -16.82
CA TRP A 185 -4.79 -1.84 -16.37
C TRP A 185 -4.63 -0.58 -15.51
N ARG A 186 -5.37 0.48 -15.83
CA ARG A 186 -5.30 1.74 -15.07
C ARG A 186 -5.68 1.55 -13.60
N ASN A 187 -6.74 0.81 -13.33
CA ASN A 187 -7.19 0.54 -11.96
C ASN A 187 -6.21 -0.40 -11.24
N MET A 188 -5.59 -1.33 -11.95
CA MET A 188 -4.53 -2.16 -11.37
C MET A 188 -3.31 -1.33 -10.99
N LEU A 189 -2.90 -0.34 -11.81
CA LEU A 189 -1.86 0.62 -11.44
C LEU A 189 -2.23 1.43 -10.19
N VAL A 190 -3.48 1.91 -10.12
CA VAL A 190 -4.00 2.58 -8.90
C VAL A 190 -3.91 1.64 -7.71
N GLY A 191 -4.26 0.37 -7.89
CA GLY A 191 -4.14 -0.66 -6.84
C GLY A 191 -2.71 -0.87 -6.36
N ILE A 192 -1.73 -0.92 -7.28
CA ILE A 192 -0.30 -1.00 -6.94
C ILE A 192 0.12 0.22 -6.10
N ILE A 193 -0.29 1.42 -6.51
CA ILE A 193 0.01 2.66 -5.79
C ILE A 193 -0.58 2.64 -4.39
N MET A 194 -1.86 2.28 -4.26
CA MET A 194 -2.54 2.23 -2.96
C MET A 194 -1.94 1.17 -2.03
N CYS A 195 -1.63 -0.01 -2.57
CA CYS A 195 -0.95 -1.08 -1.83
C CYS A 195 0.43 -0.61 -1.34
N SER A 196 1.25 -0.01 -2.23
CA SER A 196 2.58 0.51 -1.87
C SER A 196 2.51 1.61 -0.83
N ALA A 197 1.60 2.58 -0.99
CA ALA A 197 1.42 3.68 -0.04
C ALA A 197 1.01 3.15 1.35
N ARG A 198 0.09 2.17 1.38
CA ARG A 198 -0.31 1.53 2.63
C ARG A 198 0.83 0.73 3.27
N ALA A 199 1.61 0.03 2.45
CA ALA A 199 2.75 -0.76 2.89
C ALA A 199 3.88 0.11 3.47
N ILE A 200 4.28 1.19 2.80
CA ILE A 200 5.35 2.09 3.28
C ILE A 200 5.01 2.70 4.64
N SER A 201 3.74 3.00 4.89
CA SER A 201 3.29 3.62 6.15
C SER A 201 3.08 2.61 7.29
N GLU A 202 3.29 1.30 7.05
CA GLU A 202 3.05 0.29 8.06
C GLU A 202 4.16 0.27 9.10
N PHE A 203 3.75 0.42 10.36
CA PHE A 203 4.60 0.41 11.54
C PHE A 203 4.21 -0.72 12.51
N GLY A 204 2.93 -0.78 12.89
CA GLY A 204 2.46 -1.55 14.02
C GLY A 204 2.67 -3.06 13.90
N ALA A 205 2.45 -3.63 12.72
CA ALA A 205 2.68 -5.06 12.50
C ALA A 205 4.17 -5.35 12.23
N VAL A 206 4.88 -4.42 11.57
CA VAL A 206 6.31 -4.57 11.26
C VAL A 206 7.15 -4.58 12.51
N ILE A 207 6.92 -3.67 13.48
CA ILE A 207 7.71 -3.61 14.73
C ILE A 207 7.60 -4.91 15.53
N VAL A 208 6.47 -5.60 15.47
CA VAL A 208 6.25 -6.88 16.15
C VAL A 208 7.00 -8.02 15.45
N VAL A 209 6.99 -8.05 14.10
CA VAL A 209 7.58 -9.16 13.33
C VAL A 209 9.08 -8.99 13.12
N ALA A 210 9.52 -7.76 12.88
CA ALA A 210 10.91 -7.46 12.60
C ALA A 210 11.28 -6.03 13.04
N TYR A 211 11.72 -5.90 14.30
CA TYR A 211 12.29 -4.64 14.76
C TYR A 211 13.57 -4.31 13.97
N HIS A 212 14.44 -5.30 13.76
CA HIS A 212 15.60 -5.23 12.87
C HIS A 212 15.48 -6.27 11.74
N PRO A 213 15.84 -5.88 10.48
CA PRO A 213 16.29 -4.57 10.03
C PRO A 213 15.17 -3.53 10.08
N MET A 214 15.49 -2.29 10.48
CA MET A 214 14.51 -1.23 10.68
C MET A 214 14.00 -0.67 9.35
N THR A 215 12.67 -0.64 9.18
CA THR A 215 12.03 0.22 8.17
C THR A 215 12.02 1.68 8.63
N ALA A 216 11.81 2.63 7.73
CA ALA A 216 11.82 4.05 8.09
C ALA A 216 10.78 4.42 9.17
N PRO A 217 9.52 3.91 9.17
CA PRO A 217 8.60 4.14 10.28
C PRO A 217 9.09 3.60 11.62
N VAL A 218 9.79 2.45 11.64
CA VAL A 218 10.37 1.89 12.86
C VAL A 218 11.55 2.75 13.34
N LEU A 219 12.42 3.21 12.44
CA LEU A 219 13.54 4.09 12.79
C LEU A 219 13.05 5.45 13.30
N ILE A 220 11.98 6.02 12.71
CA ILE A 220 11.37 7.26 13.19
C ILE A 220 10.89 7.09 14.63
N TYR A 221 10.20 5.99 14.92
CA TYR A 221 9.72 5.69 16.26
C TYR A 221 10.86 5.48 17.25
N GLU A 222 11.89 4.71 16.88
CA GLU A 222 13.07 4.48 17.73
C GLU A 222 13.80 5.79 18.07
N ARG A 223 13.99 6.67 17.09
CA ARG A 223 14.60 7.98 17.33
C ARG A 223 13.72 8.90 18.18
N PHE A 224 12.39 8.81 18.02
CA PHE A 224 11.47 9.55 18.85
C PHE A 224 11.54 9.12 20.32
N GLU A 225 11.49 7.81 20.58
CA GLU A 225 11.58 7.25 21.94
C GLU A 225 12.94 7.50 22.59
N GLY A 226 14.03 7.35 21.83
CA GLY A 226 15.39 7.48 22.36
C GLY A 226 15.89 8.90 22.49
N TYR A 227 15.52 9.80 21.57
CA TYR A 227 16.13 11.12 21.44
C TYR A 227 15.12 12.27 21.25
N GLY A 228 13.83 11.97 21.16
CA GLY A 228 12.75 12.96 21.01
C GLY A 228 12.57 13.49 19.59
N LEU A 229 11.68 14.50 19.47
CA LEU A 229 11.22 15.05 18.19
C LEU A 229 12.36 15.59 17.31
N LYS A 230 13.38 16.23 17.90
CA LYS A 230 14.48 16.83 17.15
C LYS A 230 15.19 15.84 16.22
N TYR A 231 15.31 14.58 16.64
CA TYR A 231 16.03 13.54 15.89
C TYR A 231 15.10 12.70 14.99
N SER A 232 13.82 12.62 15.32
CA SER A 232 12.85 11.87 14.53
C SER A 232 12.26 12.67 13.37
N GLN A 233 12.04 13.99 13.53
CA GLN A 233 11.44 14.86 12.52
C GLN A 233 12.22 14.89 11.19
N PRO A 234 13.56 15.04 11.15
CA PRO A 234 14.29 15.03 9.87
C PRO A 234 14.08 13.74 9.09
N VAL A 235 14.06 12.58 9.75
CA VAL A 235 13.80 11.28 9.10
C VAL A 235 12.38 11.20 8.58
N ALA A 236 11.42 11.69 9.36
CA ALA A 236 10.01 11.73 8.93
C ALA A 236 9.80 12.64 7.71
N VAL A 237 10.46 13.82 7.68
CA VAL A 237 10.43 14.71 6.50
C VAL A 237 11.00 14.01 5.28
N LEU A 238 12.16 13.36 5.39
CA LEU A 238 12.77 12.64 4.27
C LEU A 238 11.86 11.52 3.76
N LEU A 239 11.24 10.75 4.65
CA LEU A 239 10.30 9.71 4.27
C LEU A 239 9.09 10.29 3.53
N VAL A 240 8.49 11.36 4.05
CA VAL A 240 7.33 12.04 3.41
C VAL A 240 7.70 12.54 2.03
N LEU A 241 8.85 13.21 1.87
CA LEU A 241 9.30 13.71 0.56
C LEU A 241 9.50 12.57 -0.45
N ILE A 242 10.09 11.46 -0.03
CA ILE A 242 10.29 10.29 -0.90
C ILE A 242 8.94 9.65 -1.26
N CYS A 243 8.02 9.51 -0.30
CA CYS A 243 6.68 9.00 -0.56
C CYS A 243 5.92 9.89 -1.55
N LEU A 244 5.96 11.21 -1.37
CA LEU A 244 5.33 12.17 -2.29
C LEU A 244 5.96 12.11 -3.69
N PHE A 245 7.28 12.01 -3.78
CA PHE A 245 7.99 11.88 -5.06
C PHE A 245 7.60 10.59 -5.80
N LEU A 246 7.61 9.45 -5.10
CA LEU A 246 7.20 8.17 -5.67
C LEU A 246 5.72 8.19 -6.10
N PHE A 247 4.84 8.73 -5.26
CA PHE A 247 3.43 8.88 -5.58
C PHE A 247 3.21 9.75 -6.82
N PHE A 248 3.93 10.86 -6.92
CA PHE A 248 3.84 11.79 -8.06
C PHE A 248 4.31 11.13 -9.36
N ILE A 249 5.43 10.41 -9.34
CA ILE A 249 5.92 9.64 -10.51
C ILE A 249 4.88 8.63 -10.96
N LEU A 250 4.38 7.81 -10.02
CA LEU A 250 3.40 6.77 -10.33
C LEU A 250 2.10 7.39 -10.89
N ARG A 251 1.67 8.53 -10.34
CA ARG A 251 0.48 9.25 -10.81
C ARG A 251 0.68 9.81 -12.23
N ILE A 252 1.84 10.38 -12.55
CA ILE A 252 2.13 10.86 -13.91
C ILE A 252 2.08 9.70 -14.91
N LEU A 253 2.67 8.56 -14.57
CA LEU A 253 2.64 7.38 -15.43
C LEU A 253 1.20 6.89 -15.68
N THR A 254 0.31 7.07 -14.71
CA THR A 254 -1.10 6.71 -14.83
C THR A 254 -1.88 7.69 -15.72
N LEU A 255 -1.55 8.99 -15.65
CA LEU A 255 -2.24 10.05 -16.40
C LEU A 255 -1.77 10.17 -17.86
N ARG A 256 -0.49 9.95 -18.14
CA ARG A 256 0.11 10.14 -19.48
C ARG A 256 -0.52 9.25 -20.55
N LYS A 257 -1.04 8.10 -20.20
CA LYS A 257 -1.81 7.21 -21.11
C LYS A 257 -3.28 7.60 -21.27
N ALA A 258 -3.76 8.67 -20.62
CA ALA A 258 -5.13 9.14 -20.74
C ALA A 258 -5.37 10.07 -21.92
N GLY A 259 -4.32 10.63 -22.53
CA GLY A 259 -4.40 11.56 -23.65
C GLY A 259 -4.25 10.95 -25.05
N GLU A 260 -4.07 9.63 -25.15
CA GLU A 260 -3.82 8.94 -26.44
C GLU A 260 -4.99 8.02 -26.88
N THR A 261 -6.19 8.21 -26.32
CA THR A 261 -7.39 7.47 -26.80
C THR A 261 -8.52 8.40 -27.15
#